data_2983d77fe58d20437de729aaf1f0d7cf
#
_entry.id   2983d77fe58d20437de729aaf1f0d7cf
#
_cell.length_a   1.000
_cell.length_b   1.000
_cell.length_c   1.000
_cell.angle_alpha   90.00
_cell.angle_beta   90.00
_cell.angle_gamma   90.00
#
_symmetry.space_group_name_H-M   'P 1'
#
loop_
_entity.id
_entity.type
_entity.pdbx_description
1 polymer ?
#
loop_
_entity_poly.entity_id
_entity_poly.type
_entity_poly.pdbx_seq_one_letter_code
_entity_poly.pdbx_strand_id
1 'polypeptide(L)'
;MKSKQCKEIINIPHLEWHLTHSCNFTCQGCGHFTNDGYRRDFSVDELKSWYLPWVDKIRPRELSMLGGEPLLNKDLIEIIYMTREVWDIDDEQYFELATNGLLINKHPDLEKALRDTNCTLLITKHSEDPTYLKLFEKSMQTIEEWNIDFLIHDAT
;
A
#
# COMPACT_ATOMS: atom_id res chain seq x y z
N MET A 1 -43.71 11.41 3.51
CA MET A 1 -42.32 11.92 3.63
C MET A 1 -41.46 10.79 4.19
N LYS A 2 -40.63 10.13 3.35
CA LYS A 2 -39.65 9.17 3.84
C LYS A 2 -38.50 9.98 4.44
N SER A 3 -38.25 9.86 5.76
CA SER A 3 -37.09 10.43 6.40
C SER A 3 -35.85 9.85 5.71
N LYS A 4 -35.01 10.71 5.09
CA LYS A 4 -33.65 10.34 4.74
C LYS A 4 -32.96 10.02 6.09
N GLN A 5 -32.87 8.77 6.45
CA GLN A 5 -31.95 8.32 7.50
C GLN A 5 -30.56 8.73 6.99
N CYS A 6 -29.97 9.73 7.63
CA CYS A 6 -28.57 10.05 7.46
C CYS A 6 -27.81 8.79 7.90
N LYS A 7 -27.21 8.06 6.96
CA LYS A 7 -26.38 6.91 7.33
C LYS A 7 -25.17 7.47 8.09
N GLU A 8 -25.04 7.10 9.32
CA GLU A 8 -23.90 7.47 10.15
C GLU A 8 -22.67 6.75 9.59
N ILE A 9 -21.64 7.52 9.20
CA ILE A 9 -20.36 6.98 8.76
C ILE A 9 -19.59 6.54 10.01
N ILE A 10 -19.13 5.32 10.04
CA ILE A 10 -18.36 4.75 11.15
C ILE A 10 -16.88 5.10 10.95
N ASN A 11 -16.31 5.88 11.87
CA ASN A 11 -14.88 6.13 11.89
C ASN A 11 -14.14 4.90 12.44
N ILE A 12 -13.16 4.40 11.69
CA ILE A 12 -12.30 3.29 12.09
C ILE A 12 -10.84 3.76 12.17
N PRO A 13 -10.04 3.22 13.11
CA PRO A 13 -8.66 3.67 13.27
C PRO A 13 -7.79 3.32 12.07
N HIS A 14 -7.92 2.12 11.53
CA HIS A 14 -7.05 1.61 10.48
C HIS A 14 -7.80 0.65 9.56
N LEU A 15 -7.47 0.71 8.25
CA LEU A 15 -7.94 -0.20 7.22
C LEU A 15 -6.78 -0.61 6.34
N GLU A 16 -6.58 -1.91 6.19
CA GLU A 16 -5.57 -2.49 5.31
C GLU A 16 -6.22 -3.14 4.09
N TRP A 17 -5.62 -2.90 2.91
CA TRP A 17 -6.00 -3.56 1.67
C TRP A 17 -4.83 -4.27 1.04
N HIS A 18 -4.99 -5.57 0.80
CA HIS A 18 -4.03 -6.36 0.05
C HIS A 18 -4.20 -6.14 -1.45
N LEU A 19 -3.15 -5.67 -2.11
CA LEU A 19 -3.11 -5.47 -3.56
C LEU A 19 -2.67 -6.73 -4.30
N THR A 20 -2.02 -7.66 -3.57
CA THR A 20 -1.49 -8.91 -4.09
C THR A 20 -1.25 -9.91 -2.96
N HIS A 21 -1.34 -11.19 -3.28
CA HIS A 21 -0.81 -12.28 -2.45
C HIS A 21 0.55 -12.78 -2.91
N SER A 22 1.10 -12.19 -3.99
CA SER A 22 2.45 -12.50 -4.46
C SER A 22 3.49 -11.76 -3.63
N CYS A 23 4.58 -12.43 -3.27
CA CYS A 23 5.73 -11.81 -2.61
C CYS A 23 7.04 -12.35 -3.22
N ASN A 24 8.07 -11.50 -3.26
CA ASN A 24 9.44 -11.88 -3.62
C ASN A 24 10.22 -12.42 -2.40
N PHE A 25 9.60 -12.44 -1.21
CA PHE A 25 10.12 -13.04 0.01
C PHE A 25 9.28 -14.21 0.49
N THR A 26 9.89 -15.02 1.37
CA THR A 26 9.28 -16.12 2.11
C THR A 26 9.59 -15.98 3.59
N CYS A 27 9.19 -14.84 4.17
CA CYS A 27 9.48 -14.53 5.57
C CYS A 27 8.88 -15.58 6.51
N GLN A 28 9.67 -16.03 7.48
CA GLN A 28 9.17 -16.85 8.56
C GLN A 28 8.23 -16.01 9.44
N GLY A 29 7.02 -16.52 9.70
CA GLY A 29 6.03 -15.77 10.48
C GLY A 29 5.35 -14.63 9.73
N CYS A 30 5.27 -14.70 8.39
CA CYS A 30 4.56 -13.72 7.58
C CYS A 30 3.08 -13.62 8.00
N GLY A 31 2.66 -12.45 8.53
CA GLY A 31 1.28 -12.21 8.95
C GLY A 31 0.27 -12.19 7.80
N HIS A 32 0.75 -12.03 6.56
CA HIS A 32 -0.08 -12.01 5.34
C HIS A 32 -0.15 -13.37 4.64
N PHE A 33 0.49 -14.41 5.18
CA PHE A 33 0.48 -15.79 4.68
C PHE A 33 0.95 -15.95 3.22
N THR A 34 1.77 -15.04 2.72
CA THR A 34 2.26 -15.05 1.33
C THR A 34 3.31 -16.12 1.09
N ASN A 35 3.82 -16.73 2.15
CA ASN A 35 4.74 -17.89 2.13
C ASN A 35 4.05 -19.23 1.87
N ASP A 36 2.72 -19.30 1.89
CA ASP A 36 1.93 -20.52 1.59
C ASP A 36 1.92 -20.89 0.11
N GLY A 37 2.55 -20.07 -0.75
CA GLY A 37 2.67 -20.33 -2.18
C GLY A 37 1.46 -19.89 -3.01
N TYR A 38 0.40 -19.39 -2.40
CA TYR A 38 -0.71 -18.77 -3.13
C TYR A 38 -0.26 -17.46 -3.75
N ARG A 39 -0.50 -17.31 -5.05
CA ARG A 39 -0.09 -16.14 -5.83
C ARG A 39 -1.28 -15.58 -6.59
N ARG A 40 -1.58 -14.31 -6.36
CA ARG A 40 -2.63 -13.60 -7.06
C ARG A 40 -2.41 -12.11 -6.94
N ASP A 41 -2.46 -11.42 -8.08
CA ASP A 41 -2.53 -9.96 -8.13
C ASP A 41 -3.99 -9.56 -8.36
N PHE A 42 -4.42 -8.48 -7.74
CA PHE A 42 -5.76 -7.94 -7.93
C PHE A 42 -5.70 -6.77 -8.91
N SER A 43 -6.66 -6.76 -9.84
CA SER A 43 -6.80 -5.67 -10.80
C SER A 43 -7.44 -4.44 -10.17
N VAL A 44 -7.30 -3.29 -10.84
CA VAL A 44 -7.97 -2.02 -10.46
C VAL A 44 -9.47 -2.22 -10.29
N ASP A 45 -10.14 -2.88 -11.27
CA ASP A 45 -11.58 -3.09 -11.26
C ASP A 45 -12.04 -4.00 -10.11
N GLU A 46 -11.28 -5.05 -9.80
CA GLU A 46 -11.57 -5.92 -8.66
C GLU A 46 -11.52 -5.14 -7.35
N LEU A 47 -10.43 -4.42 -7.09
CA LEU A 47 -10.27 -3.61 -5.88
C LEU A 47 -11.36 -2.54 -5.78
N LYS A 48 -11.63 -1.83 -6.86
CA LYS A 48 -12.69 -0.82 -6.92
C LYS A 48 -14.06 -1.43 -6.57
N SER A 49 -14.36 -2.62 -7.10
CA SER A 49 -15.62 -3.31 -6.80
C SER A 49 -15.77 -3.68 -5.33
N TRP A 50 -14.65 -3.93 -4.64
CA TRP A 50 -14.63 -4.21 -3.20
C TRP A 50 -14.68 -2.97 -2.33
N TYR A 51 -14.15 -1.84 -2.77
CA TYR A 51 -14.19 -0.57 -2.04
C TYR A 51 -15.59 0.05 -2.03
N LEU A 52 -16.26 0.07 -3.18
CA LEU A 52 -17.55 0.75 -3.38
C LEU A 52 -18.64 0.39 -2.35
N PRO A 53 -18.77 -0.86 -1.86
CA PRO A 53 -19.74 -1.18 -0.81
C PRO A 53 -19.46 -0.54 0.55
N TRP A 54 -18.25 -0.02 0.79
CA TRP A 54 -17.78 0.45 2.10
C TRP A 54 -17.55 1.95 2.20
N VAL A 55 -17.20 2.63 1.11
CA VAL A 55 -16.79 4.04 1.12
C VAL A 55 -17.84 5.01 1.65
N ASP A 56 -19.12 4.64 1.63
CA ASP A 56 -20.24 5.41 2.20
C ASP A 56 -20.63 4.96 3.61
N LYS A 57 -19.91 4.02 4.22
CA LYS A 57 -20.23 3.41 5.51
C LYS A 57 -19.14 3.56 6.55
N ILE A 58 -17.89 3.51 6.11
CA ILE A 58 -16.73 3.63 7.00
C ILE A 58 -15.78 4.71 6.50
N ARG A 59 -15.10 5.35 7.46
CA ARG A 59 -14.03 6.32 7.19
C ARG A 59 -12.81 5.90 8.00
N PRO A 60 -11.77 5.34 7.37
CA PRO A 60 -10.53 5.02 8.05
C PRO A 60 -9.75 6.30 8.36
N ARG A 61 -9.16 6.41 9.55
CA ARG A 61 -8.18 7.44 9.86
C ARG A 61 -6.85 7.16 9.14
N GLU A 62 -6.54 5.88 8.98
CA GLU A 62 -5.37 5.37 8.30
C GLU A 62 -5.78 4.31 7.28
N LEU A 63 -5.37 4.46 6.03
CA LEU A 63 -5.59 3.49 4.97
C LEU A 63 -4.25 3.04 4.41
N SER A 64 -3.94 1.74 4.60
CA SER A 64 -2.69 1.14 4.16
C SER A 64 -2.92 0.21 2.98
N MET A 65 -2.19 0.44 1.90
CA MET A 65 -2.08 -0.47 0.78
C MET A 65 -0.86 -1.37 1.00
N LEU A 66 -1.08 -2.66 1.01
CA LEU A 66 -0.05 -3.66 1.27
C LEU A 66 -0.35 -4.99 0.55
N GLY A 67 0.15 -6.09 1.03
CA GLY A 67 -0.11 -7.42 0.50
C GLY A 67 1.04 -8.36 0.80
N GLY A 68 1.43 -9.16 -0.18
CA GLY A 68 2.75 -9.78 -0.19
C GLY A 68 3.81 -8.71 -0.45
N GLU A 69 4.07 -8.42 -1.73
CA GLU A 69 4.88 -7.28 -2.14
C GLU A 69 4.11 -6.48 -3.20
N PRO A 70 3.57 -5.29 -2.85
CA PRO A 70 2.77 -4.48 -3.78
C PRO A 70 3.48 -4.11 -5.08
N LEU A 71 4.82 -3.95 -5.04
CA LEU A 71 5.63 -3.65 -6.22
C LEU A 71 5.70 -4.81 -7.25
N LEU A 72 5.09 -5.96 -6.97
CA LEU A 72 4.87 -7.02 -7.95
C LEU A 72 3.60 -6.81 -8.76
N ASN A 73 2.62 -6.05 -8.24
CA ASN A 73 1.40 -5.78 -8.96
C ASN A 73 1.66 -4.78 -10.09
N LYS A 74 1.41 -5.19 -11.34
CA LYS A 74 1.65 -4.37 -12.54
C LYS A 74 0.75 -3.14 -12.62
N ASP A 75 -0.42 -3.19 -11.98
CA ASP A 75 -1.43 -2.14 -11.98
C ASP A 75 -1.26 -1.18 -10.78
N LEU A 76 -0.15 -1.30 -10.00
CA LEU A 76 0.09 -0.58 -8.75
C LEU A 76 -0.16 0.92 -8.87
N ILE A 77 0.39 1.55 -9.90
CA ILE A 77 0.29 3.01 -10.08
C ILE A 77 -1.17 3.45 -10.22
N GLU A 78 -1.93 2.74 -11.05
CA GLU A 78 -3.34 3.02 -11.27
C GLU A 78 -4.16 2.73 -10.00
N ILE A 79 -3.81 1.68 -9.24
CA ILE A 79 -4.42 1.34 -7.97
C ILE A 79 -4.23 2.46 -6.94
N ILE A 80 -3.05 3.07 -6.84
CA ILE A 80 -2.78 4.18 -5.92
C ILE A 80 -3.74 5.36 -6.21
N TYR A 81 -3.82 5.79 -7.46
CA TYR A 81 -4.73 6.88 -7.85
C TYR A 81 -6.19 6.52 -7.62
N MET A 82 -6.62 5.33 -8.05
CA MET A 82 -7.99 4.85 -7.86
C MET A 82 -8.38 4.77 -6.39
N THR A 83 -7.47 4.28 -5.53
CA THR A 83 -7.73 4.18 -4.09
C THR A 83 -7.94 5.56 -3.47
N ARG A 84 -7.06 6.53 -3.76
CA ARG A 84 -7.19 7.92 -3.29
C ARG A 84 -8.52 8.53 -3.69
N GLU A 85 -8.91 8.36 -4.98
CA GLU A 85 -10.15 8.90 -5.53
C GLU A 85 -11.39 8.26 -4.91
N VAL A 86 -11.45 6.92 -4.89
CA VAL A 86 -12.65 6.17 -4.47
C VAL A 86 -12.93 6.33 -2.99
N TRP A 87 -11.90 6.39 -2.14
CA TRP A 87 -12.05 6.61 -0.71
C TRP A 87 -12.18 8.09 -0.32
N ASP A 88 -12.06 9.01 -1.28
CA ASP A 88 -12.12 10.47 -1.05
C ASP A 88 -11.21 10.86 0.15
N ILE A 89 -9.97 10.36 0.10
CA ILE A 89 -9.00 10.54 1.18
C ILE A 89 -8.59 12.01 1.25
N ASP A 90 -8.79 12.64 2.38
CA ASP A 90 -8.39 14.03 2.64
C ASP A 90 -7.06 14.12 3.44
N ASP A 91 -6.64 15.35 3.74
CA ASP A 91 -5.37 15.62 4.40
C ASP A 91 -5.37 15.28 5.91
N GLU A 92 -6.54 14.94 6.49
CA GLU A 92 -6.66 14.48 7.87
C GLU A 92 -6.47 12.97 8.00
N GLN A 93 -6.52 12.24 6.87
CA GLN A 93 -6.36 10.81 6.81
C GLN A 93 -4.93 10.45 6.39
N TYR A 94 -4.36 9.46 7.08
CA TYR A 94 -3.06 8.91 6.70
C TYR A 94 -3.25 7.86 5.61
N PHE A 95 -2.53 8.03 4.50
CA PHE A 95 -2.58 7.14 3.34
C PHE A 95 -1.19 6.63 3.04
N GLU A 96 -1.00 5.31 3.01
CA GLU A 96 0.32 4.73 2.83
C GLU A 96 0.36 3.53 1.89
N LEU A 97 1.54 3.29 1.33
CA LEU A 97 1.94 2.08 0.62
C LEU A 97 3.07 1.40 1.40
N ALA A 98 2.82 0.19 1.91
CA ALA A 98 3.81 -0.61 2.61
C ALA A 98 4.50 -1.60 1.65
N THR A 99 5.85 -1.57 1.62
CA THR A 99 6.66 -2.40 0.71
C THR A 99 7.99 -2.80 1.35
N ASN A 100 8.60 -3.90 0.87
CA ASN A 100 9.99 -4.21 1.20
C ASN A 100 11.02 -3.36 0.42
N GLY A 101 10.58 -2.53 -0.51
CA GLY A 101 11.36 -1.54 -1.24
C GLY A 101 12.30 -2.09 -2.33
N LEU A 102 12.53 -3.40 -2.43
CA LEU A 102 13.57 -3.94 -3.32
C LEU A 102 13.24 -3.81 -4.82
N LEU A 103 11.99 -3.56 -5.16
CA LEU A 103 11.53 -3.46 -6.55
C LEU A 103 11.22 -2.02 -7.00
N ILE A 104 11.56 -1.03 -6.19
CA ILE A 104 11.30 0.41 -6.44
C ILE A 104 11.73 0.82 -7.87
N ASN A 105 12.91 0.39 -8.30
CA ASN A 105 13.46 0.76 -9.60
C ASN A 105 12.70 0.16 -10.81
N LYS A 106 11.70 -0.70 -10.57
CA LYS A 106 10.82 -1.23 -11.62
C LYS A 106 9.61 -0.34 -11.90
N HIS A 107 9.37 0.65 -11.05
CA HIS A 107 8.21 1.53 -11.13
C HIS A 107 8.64 3.00 -11.29
N PRO A 108 9.02 3.45 -12.49
CA PRO A 108 9.54 4.80 -12.72
C PRO A 108 8.52 5.91 -12.41
N ASP A 109 7.22 5.59 -12.46
CA ASP A 109 6.13 6.52 -12.17
C ASP A 109 5.68 6.51 -10.69
N LEU A 110 6.32 5.69 -9.83
CA LEU A 110 5.89 5.53 -8.44
C LEU A 110 6.09 6.82 -7.64
N GLU A 111 7.25 7.48 -7.77
CA GLU A 111 7.50 8.78 -7.12
C GLU A 111 6.36 9.78 -7.42
N LYS A 112 6.03 9.90 -8.70
CA LYS A 112 4.97 10.80 -9.14
C LYS A 112 3.62 10.43 -8.52
N ALA A 113 3.26 9.15 -8.54
CA ALA A 113 1.99 8.68 -7.98
C ALA A 113 1.89 8.95 -6.47
N LEU A 114 2.93 8.65 -5.71
CA LEU A 114 2.98 8.90 -4.26
C LEU A 114 2.83 10.40 -3.95
N ARG A 115 3.55 11.25 -4.65
CA ARG A 115 3.48 12.71 -4.48
C ARG A 115 2.11 13.27 -4.84
N ASP A 116 1.58 12.90 -6.01
CA ASP A 116 0.28 13.41 -6.49
C ASP A 116 -0.88 13.00 -5.59
N THR A 117 -0.77 11.88 -4.90
CA THR A 117 -1.81 11.34 -4.02
C THR A 117 -1.55 11.59 -2.54
N ASN A 118 -0.46 12.27 -2.19
CA ASN A 118 0.00 12.46 -0.81
C ASN A 118 0.05 11.12 -0.05
N CYS A 119 0.61 10.09 -0.73
CA CYS A 119 0.74 8.74 -0.18
C CYS A 119 2.13 8.56 0.41
N THR A 120 2.21 8.26 1.69
CA THR A 120 3.46 7.97 2.39
C THR A 120 3.99 6.60 1.98
N LEU A 121 5.28 6.47 1.74
CA LEU A 121 5.92 5.18 1.48
C LEU A 121 6.46 4.59 2.79
N LEU A 122 5.87 3.47 3.25
CA LEU A 122 6.38 2.70 4.38
C LEU A 122 7.28 1.57 3.86
N ILE A 123 8.56 1.64 4.21
CA ILE A 123 9.56 0.67 3.76
C ILE A 123 9.93 -0.25 4.92
N THR A 124 9.74 -1.55 4.74
CA THR A 124 10.09 -2.53 5.75
C THR A 124 11.42 -3.20 5.43
N LYS A 125 12.39 -3.03 6.33
CA LYS A 125 13.66 -3.75 6.30
C LYS A 125 13.47 -5.13 6.94
N HIS A 126 13.78 -6.19 6.21
CA HIS A 126 13.46 -7.57 6.62
C HIS A 126 14.68 -8.44 6.97
N SER A 127 15.91 -7.96 6.78
CA SER A 127 17.08 -8.79 6.97
C SER A 127 18.34 -7.98 7.24
N GLU A 128 19.26 -8.58 7.99
CA GLU A 128 20.65 -8.11 8.16
C GLU A 128 21.65 -8.85 7.22
N ASP A 129 21.15 -9.70 6.32
CA ASP A 129 22.02 -10.38 5.34
C ASP A 129 22.74 -9.35 4.46
N PRO A 130 24.07 -9.46 4.27
CA PRO A 130 24.85 -8.48 3.50
C PRO A 130 24.39 -8.32 2.03
N THR A 131 23.88 -9.39 1.43
CA THR A 131 23.36 -9.35 0.03
C THR A 131 22.07 -8.57 -0.02
N TYR A 132 21.19 -8.78 0.95
CA TYR A 132 19.96 -8.02 1.11
C TYR A 132 20.24 -6.55 1.36
N LEU A 133 21.11 -6.24 2.34
CA LEU A 133 21.45 -4.86 2.71
C LEU A 133 21.96 -4.06 1.52
N LYS A 134 22.81 -4.65 0.69
CA LYS A 134 23.30 -3.99 -0.53
C LYS A 134 22.19 -3.61 -1.51
N LEU A 135 21.16 -4.45 -1.65
CA LEU A 135 20.02 -4.16 -2.49
C LEU A 135 19.11 -3.11 -1.85
N PHE A 136 18.90 -3.23 -0.55
CA PHE A 136 18.12 -2.29 0.23
C PHE A 136 18.72 -0.88 0.21
N GLU A 137 20.02 -0.74 0.45
CA GLU A 137 20.75 0.54 0.36
C GLU A 137 20.60 1.20 -1.01
N LYS A 138 20.69 0.40 -2.10
CA LYS A 138 20.48 0.92 -3.45
C LYS A 138 19.06 1.48 -3.64
N SER A 139 18.06 0.81 -3.10
CA SER A 139 16.67 1.29 -3.15
C SER A 139 16.51 2.56 -2.31
N MET A 140 17.13 2.61 -1.13
CA MET A 140 17.11 3.79 -0.26
C MET A 140 17.73 5.01 -0.91
N GLN A 141 18.87 4.86 -1.59
CA GLN A 141 19.49 5.95 -2.37
C GLN A 141 18.52 6.53 -3.40
N THR A 142 17.76 5.68 -4.09
CA THR A 142 16.75 6.14 -5.04
C THR A 142 15.62 6.90 -4.35
N ILE A 143 15.13 6.40 -3.21
CA ILE A 143 14.00 6.99 -2.48
C ILE A 143 14.39 8.33 -1.84
N GLU A 144 15.62 8.44 -1.32
CA GLU A 144 16.15 9.68 -0.74
C GLU A 144 16.26 10.83 -1.76
N GLU A 145 16.40 10.50 -3.07
CA GLU A 145 16.37 11.47 -4.16
C GLU A 145 14.94 11.93 -4.51
N TRP A 146 13.91 11.19 -4.05
CA TRP A 146 12.51 11.51 -4.32
C TRP A 146 12.01 12.59 -3.34
N ASN A 147 11.15 13.45 -3.85
CA ASN A 147 10.50 14.47 -3.01
C ASN A 147 9.16 13.95 -2.51
N ILE A 148 9.21 12.96 -1.61
CA ILE A 148 8.06 12.29 -0.98
C ILE A 148 8.30 12.08 0.51
N ASP A 149 7.22 11.88 1.26
CA ASP A 149 7.29 11.39 2.64
C ASP A 149 7.49 9.87 2.66
N PHE A 150 8.44 9.41 3.45
CA PHE A 150 8.67 7.98 3.67
C PHE A 150 9.06 7.68 5.12
N LEU A 151 8.74 6.45 5.54
CA LEU A 151 9.10 5.89 6.84
C LEU A 151 9.84 4.57 6.64
N ILE A 152 10.72 4.24 7.58
CA ILE A 152 11.40 2.94 7.62
C ILE A 152 10.96 2.19 8.87
N HIS A 153 10.49 0.97 8.67
CA HIS A 153 10.21 0.00 9.72
C HIS A 153 11.27 -1.10 9.71
N ASP A 154 11.96 -1.30 10.82
CA ASP A 154 12.95 -2.38 10.98
C ASP A 154 12.23 -3.61 11.58
N ALA A 155 12.14 -4.68 10.80
CA ALA A 155 11.51 -5.95 11.16
C ALA A 155 12.53 -7.10 11.26
N THR A 156 13.82 -6.77 11.52
CA THR A 156 14.92 -7.76 11.64
C THR A 156 14.99 -8.40 13.02
#